data_fd3fb9dd574f9b383329c44bfb754233
#
_entry.id   fd3fb9dd574f9b383329c44bfb754233
#
_cell.length_a   1.000
_cell.length_b   1.000
_cell.length_c   1.000
_cell.angle_alpha   90.00
_cell.angle_beta   90.00
_cell.angle_gamma   90.00
#
_symmetry.space_group_name_H-M   'P 1'
#
loop_
_entity.id
_entity.type
_entity.pdbx_description
1 polymer ?
#
loop_
_entity_poly.entity_id
_entity_poly.type
_entity_poly.pdbx_seq_one_letter_code
_entity_poly.pdbx_strand_id
1 'polypeptide(L)'
;EVYREYIYTGSPYISAMHLEGIEQNTVLIDSVSKRYSECGIRVGALITKNAEIRKAVMKFCQARLSPPLIGQIVAEASLDAPEEYYRDVYDEYVERRKCLIDGLNRIPGVYSPIPMGAFYTVAKLPIDDSDKFCRWCLEEFEYEGETVMMAPASGFYTTPGAGRNQVRMAYVLKKDDLNRALIVLAKALEAYPGRVEDEGL
;
A
#
# COMPACT_ATOMS: atom_id res chain seq x y z
N GLU A 1 11.68 2.80 -5.24
CA GLU A 1 10.85 3.93 -5.76
C GLU A 1 9.59 3.44 -6.48
N VAL A 2 9.02 2.37 -5.94
CA VAL A 2 7.96 1.55 -6.57
C VAL A 2 6.63 2.30 -6.75
N TYR A 3 6.40 3.38 -5.98
CA TYR A 3 5.14 4.15 -5.99
C TYR A 3 5.27 5.53 -6.66
N ARG A 4 6.31 5.78 -7.44
CA ARG A 4 6.58 7.09 -8.05
C ARG A 4 5.45 7.61 -8.98
N GLU A 5 4.62 6.73 -9.52
CA GLU A 5 3.46 7.11 -10.35
C GLU A 5 2.24 7.57 -9.50
N TYR A 6 2.28 7.35 -8.19
CA TYR A 6 1.17 7.65 -7.29
C TYR A 6 1.54 8.79 -6.34
N ILE A 7 1.81 9.98 -6.90
CA ILE A 7 2.09 11.22 -6.15
C ILE A 7 0.95 12.19 -6.37
N TYR A 8 0.20 12.50 -5.31
CA TYR A 8 -1.04 13.28 -5.38
C TYR A 8 -0.88 14.74 -4.98
N THR A 9 0.35 15.20 -4.74
CA THR A 9 0.65 16.56 -4.29
C THR A 9 0.86 17.55 -5.42
N GLY A 10 0.92 17.09 -6.67
CA GLY A 10 1.35 17.89 -7.82
C GLY A 10 2.86 18.19 -7.84
N SER A 11 3.62 17.71 -6.85
CA SER A 11 5.08 17.84 -6.83
C SER A 11 5.72 16.88 -7.82
N PRO A 12 6.79 17.29 -8.52
CA PRO A 12 7.52 16.39 -9.39
C PRO A 12 8.18 15.28 -8.58
N TYR A 13 8.25 14.09 -9.16
CA TYR A 13 9.03 13.00 -8.62
C TYR A 13 10.54 13.31 -8.72
N ILE A 14 11.26 13.09 -7.61
CA ILE A 14 12.71 13.21 -7.56
C ILE A 14 13.29 11.87 -7.10
N SER A 15 14.05 11.20 -7.95
CA SER A 15 14.77 9.98 -7.60
C SER A 15 15.96 10.28 -6.69
N ALA A 16 16.23 9.37 -5.73
CA ALA A 16 17.45 9.42 -4.94
C ALA A 16 18.73 9.36 -5.82
N MET A 17 18.62 8.81 -7.04
CA MET A 17 19.72 8.78 -8.01
C MET A 17 20.07 10.14 -8.61
N HIS A 18 19.22 11.17 -8.44
CA HIS A 18 19.49 12.55 -8.86
C HIS A 18 20.22 13.38 -7.79
N LEU A 19 20.39 12.85 -6.58
CA LEU A 19 21.10 13.56 -5.52
C LEU A 19 22.61 13.47 -5.76
N GLU A 20 23.25 14.63 -5.88
CA GLU A 20 24.67 14.74 -6.15
C GLU A 20 25.51 14.41 -4.90
N GLY A 21 26.66 13.79 -5.10
CA GLY A 21 27.65 13.51 -4.05
C GLY A 21 27.33 12.29 -3.16
N ILE A 22 26.20 11.60 -3.37
CA ILE A 22 25.83 10.40 -2.62
C ILE A 22 25.63 9.16 -3.49
N GLU A 23 26.07 9.19 -4.73
CA GLU A 23 25.82 8.13 -5.72
C GLU A 23 26.34 6.76 -5.28
N GLN A 24 27.46 6.74 -4.54
CA GLN A 24 28.05 5.51 -4.01
C GLN A 24 27.28 4.96 -2.79
N ASN A 25 26.48 5.80 -2.14
CA ASN A 25 25.69 5.45 -0.96
C ASN A 25 24.22 5.19 -1.31
N THR A 26 23.84 5.39 -2.58
CA THR A 26 22.47 5.23 -3.04
C THR A 26 22.23 3.85 -3.62
N VAL A 27 21.18 3.19 -3.13
CA VAL A 27 20.63 1.95 -3.70
C VAL A 27 19.14 2.18 -3.97
N LEU A 28 18.75 2.14 -5.24
CA LEU A 28 17.37 2.26 -5.65
C LEU A 28 16.79 0.87 -5.88
N ILE A 29 15.64 0.61 -5.27
CA ILE A 29 14.84 -0.59 -5.52
C ILE A 29 13.60 -0.16 -6.31
N ASP A 30 13.38 -0.81 -7.43
CA ASP A 30 12.22 -0.58 -8.29
C ASP A 30 11.56 -1.88 -8.71
N SER A 31 10.34 -1.79 -9.24
CA SER A 31 9.56 -2.95 -9.66
C SER A 31 8.50 -2.55 -10.67
N VAL A 32 8.19 -3.44 -11.59
CA VAL A 32 7.04 -3.33 -12.51
C VAL A 32 5.69 -3.54 -11.80
N SER A 33 5.72 -4.12 -10.60
CA SER A 33 4.54 -4.59 -9.86
C SER A 33 3.46 -3.53 -9.67
N LYS A 34 3.84 -2.27 -9.43
CA LYS A 34 2.88 -1.19 -9.13
C LYS A 34 2.65 -0.30 -10.33
N ARG A 35 3.73 0.07 -11.01
CA ARG A 35 3.70 0.93 -12.19
C ARG A 35 2.82 0.38 -13.31
N TYR A 36 2.89 -0.94 -13.55
CA TYR A 36 2.17 -1.62 -14.65
C TYR A 36 1.08 -2.58 -14.17
N SER A 37 0.73 -2.53 -12.86
CA SER A 37 -0.22 -3.47 -12.25
C SER A 37 0.16 -4.96 -12.41
N GLU A 38 1.46 -5.24 -12.48
CA GLU A 38 2.04 -6.55 -12.82
C GLU A 38 2.66 -7.26 -11.60
N CYS A 39 2.02 -7.18 -10.45
CA CYS A 39 2.57 -7.75 -9.21
C CYS A 39 2.80 -9.27 -9.27
N GLY A 40 2.07 -9.98 -10.14
CA GLY A 40 2.14 -11.44 -10.31
C GLY A 40 3.35 -11.93 -11.07
N ILE A 41 3.96 -11.12 -11.95
CA ILE A 41 5.09 -11.54 -12.79
C ILE A 41 6.44 -11.58 -12.07
N ARG A 42 6.53 -11.01 -10.88
CA ARG A 42 7.69 -11.09 -9.96
C ARG A 42 9.00 -10.54 -10.53
N VAL A 43 8.96 -9.38 -11.19
CA VAL A 43 10.13 -8.69 -11.75
C VAL A 43 10.38 -7.37 -11.04
N GLY A 44 11.62 -7.13 -10.68
CA GLY A 44 12.09 -5.88 -10.09
C GLY A 44 13.57 -5.70 -10.33
N ALA A 45 14.10 -4.53 -9.97
CA ALA A 45 15.48 -4.14 -10.19
C ALA A 45 16.09 -3.52 -8.94
N LEU A 46 17.38 -3.81 -8.71
CA LEU A 46 18.24 -3.07 -7.82
C LEU A 46 19.23 -2.26 -8.65
N ILE A 47 19.27 -0.96 -8.45
CA ILE A 47 20.08 -0.02 -9.21
C ILE A 47 21.01 0.71 -8.25
N THR A 48 22.32 0.67 -8.52
CA THR A 48 23.33 1.38 -7.73
C THR A 48 24.59 1.65 -8.55
N LYS A 49 25.26 2.76 -8.29
CA LYS A 49 26.59 3.06 -8.82
C LYS A 49 27.69 2.42 -7.97
N ASN A 50 27.39 1.96 -6.75
CA ASN A 50 28.35 1.30 -5.87
C ASN A 50 28.71 -0.10 -6.40
N ALA A 51 29.96 -0.25 -6.85
CA ALA A 51 30.46 -1.49 -7.46
C ALA A 51 30.52 -2.67 -6.46
N GLU A 52 30.81 -2.41 -5.19
CA GLU A 52 30.90 -3.46 -4.17
C GLU A 52 29.53 -4.01 -3.82
N ILE A 53 28.52 -3.13 -3.67
CA ILE A 53 27.13 -3.56 -3.47
C ILE A 53 26.66 -4.38 -4.68
N ARG A 54 26.88 -3.88 -5.90
CA ARG A 54 26.49 -4.58 -7.12
C ARG A 54 27.12 -5.96 -7.23
N LYS A 55 28.42 -6.08 -6.89
CA LYS A 55 29.15 -7.37 -6.89
C LYS A 55 28.57 -8.33 -5.85
N ALA A 56 28.25 -7.85 -4.66
CA ALA A 56 27.63 -8.67 -3.61
C ALA A 56 26.24 -9.15 -4.01
N VAL A 57 25.38 -8.24 -4.48
CA VAL A 57 24.01 -8.54 -4.92
C VAL A 57 23.99 -9.51 -6.11
N MET A 58 24.94 -9.40 -7.04
CA MET A 58 25.05 -10.33 -8.17
C MET A 58 25.23 -11.79 -7.71
N LYS A 59 25.98 -12.04 -6.64
CA LYS A 59 26.12 -13.38 -6.07
C LYS A 59 24.78 -13.93 -5.54
N PHE A 60 23.99 -13.09 -4.89
CA PHE A 60 22.64 -13.47 -4.46
C PHE A 60 21.70 -13.73 -5.65
N CYS A 61 21.78 -12.91 -6.69
CA CYS A 61 21.01 -13.11 -7.91
C CYS A 61 21.36 -14.44 -8.58
N GLN A 62 22.65 -14.80 -8.64
CA GLN A 62 23.12 -16.07 -9.20
C GLN A 62 22.67 -17.28 -8.37
N ALA A 63 22.65 -17.14 -7.05
CA ALA A 63 22.15 -18.21 -6.15
C ALA A 63 20.63 -18.39 -6.24
N ARG A 64 19.90 -17.31 -6.37
CA ARG A 64 18.42 -17.31 -6.49
C ARG A 64 17.95 -17.68 -7.89
N LEU A 65 18.77 -17.50 -8.92
CA LEU A 65 18.46 -17.56 -10.35
C LEU A 65 17.65 -16.33 -10.84
N SER A 66 17.39 -16.29 -12.15
CA SER A 66 16.68 -15.18 -12.81
C SER A 66 15.20 -15.18 -12.47
N PRO A 67 14.50 -14.04 -12.62
CA PRO A 67 13.05 -14.02 -12.68
C PRO A 67 12.51 -14.92 -13.79
N PRO A 68 11.22 -15.35 -13.72
CA PRO A 68 10.61 -16.17 -14.76
C PRO A 68 10.72 -15.51 -16.15
N LEU A 69 11.07 -16.27 -17.18
CA LEU A 69 11.26 -15.76 -18.54
C LEU A 69 10.03 -15.01 -19.06
N ILE A 70 8.83 -15.60 -18.88
CA ILE A 70 7.59 -14.94 -19.29
C ILE A 70 7.41 -13.59 -18.59
N GLY A 71 7.73 -13.53 -17.30
CA GLY A 71 7.70 -12.28 -16.54
C GLY A 71 8.65 -11.21 -17.09
N GLN A 72 9.84 -11.60 -17.55
CA GLN A 72 10.80 -10.68 -18.17
C GLN A 72 10.28 -10.15 -19.52
N ILE A 73 9.68 -11.01 -20.36
CA ILE A 73 9.10 -10.62 -21.64
C ILE A 73 7.93 -9.64 -21.43
N VAL A 74 7.05 -9.90 -20.47
CA VAL A 74 5.94 -9.01 -20.12
C VAL A 74 6.47 -7.68 -19.60
N ALA A 75 7.44 -7.70 -18.69
CA ALA A 75 8.04 -6.47 -18.16
C ALA A 75 8.74 -5.62 -19.23
N GLU A 76 9.37 -6.26 -20.23
CA GLU A 76 9.96 -5.56 -21.38
C GLU A 76 8.86 -4.89 -22.23
N ALA A 77 7.80 -5.63 -22.57
CA ALA A 77 6.68 -5.10 -23.36
C ALA A 77 5.97 -3.93 -22.65
N SER A 78 5.95 -3.93 -21.32
CA SER A 78 5.33 -2.85 -20.53
C SER A 78 6.05 -1.51 -20.63
N LEU A 79 7.31 -1.50 -21.08
CA LEU A 79 8.05 -0.24 -21.32
C LEU A 79 7.43 0.59 -22.46
N ASP A 80 6.69 -0.04 -23.34
CA ASP A 80 5.99 0.61 -24.45
C ASP A 80 4.55 1.03 -24.10
N ALA A 81 4.18 0.96 -22.80
CA ALA A 81 2.86 1.40 -22.37
C ALA A 81 2.63 2.89 -22.71
N PRO A 82 1.49 3.23 -23.31
CA PRO A 82 1.21 4.61 -23.74
C PRO A 82 1.00 5.54 -22.53
N GLU A 83 1.30 6.82 -22.69
CA GLU A 83 1.10 7.85 -21.65
C GLU A 83 -0.35 7.91 -21.13
N GLU A 84 -1.33 7.55 -21.96
CA GLU A 84 -2.73 7.46 -21.59
C GLU A 84 -2.96 6.43 -20.47
N TYR A 85 -2.28 5.29 -20.53
CA TYR A 85 -2.38 4.27 -19.48
C TYR A 85 -2.01 4.83 -18.08
N TYR A 86 -0.93 5.59 -17.98
CA TYR A 86 -0.50 6.16 -16.69
C TYR A 86 -1.49 7.20 -16.18
N ARG A 87 -2.04 7.99 -17.07
CA ARG A 87 -3.04 9.01 -16.75
C ARG A 87 -4.33 8.39 -16.24
N ASP A 88 -4.84 7.39 -16.96
CA ASP A 88 -6.08 6.70 -16.60
C ASP A 88 -5.95 5.97 -15.25
N VAL A 89 -4.81 5.30 -15.04
CA VAL A 89 -4.51 4.65 -13.75
C VAL A 89 -4.42 5.67 -12.62
N TYR A 90 -3.74 6.79 -12.83
CA TYR A 90 -3.63 7.85 -11.84
C TYR A 90 -5.00 8.41 -11.45
N ASP A 91 -5.83 8.76 -12.44
CA ASP A 91 -7.16 9.33 -12.23
C ASP A 91 -8.08 8.35 -11.48
N GLU A 92 -8.05 7.07 -11.83
CA GLU A 92 -8.79 6.02 -11.13
C GLU A 92 -8.35 5.92 -9.66
N TYR A 93 -7.04 5.96 -9.36
CA TYR A 93 -6.56 5.90 -7.98
C TYR A 93 -6.84 7.18 -7.19
N VAL A 94 -6.91 8.34 -7.81
CA VAL A 94 -7.39 9.58 -7.17
C VAL A 94 -8.83 9.42 -6.70
N GLU A 95 -9.70 8.85 -7.55
CA GLU A 95 -11.10 8.60 -7.23
C GLU A 95 -11.28 7.53 -6.13
N ARG A 96 -10.55 6.44 -6.20
CA ARG A 96 -10.56 5.39 -5.15
C ARG A 96 -10.08 5.92 -3.81
N ARG A 97 -8.99 6.68 -3.82
CA ARG A 97 -8.47 7.36 -2.62
C ARG A 97 -9.54 8.24 -1.99
N LYS A 98 -10.17 9.10 -2.78
CA LYS A 98 -11.24 9.97 -2.31
C LYS A 98 -12.40 9.17 -1.71
N CYS A 99 -12.86 8.14 -2.40
CA CYS A 99 -13.94 7.27 -1.96
C CYS A 99 -13.65 6.65 -0.59
N LEU A 100 -12.46 6.02 -0.44
CA LEU A 100 -12.10 5.36 0.81
C LEU A 100 -11.92 6.37 1.96
N ILE A 101 -11.17 7.45 1.75
CA ILE A 101 -10.86 8.41 2.82
C ILE A 101 -12.11 9.15 3.29
N ASP A 102 -12.94 9.63 2.36
CA ASP A 102 -14.21 10.28 2.70
C ASP A 102 -15.15 9.32 3.43
N GLY A 103 -15.18 8.05 2.99
CA GLY A 103 -16.00 7.02 3.64
C GLY A 103 -15.54 6.66 5.04
N LEU A 104 -14.24 6.46 5.25
CA LEU A 104 -13.65 6.18 6.57
C LEU A 104 -13.95 7.30 7.57
N ASN A 105 -13.72 8.55 7.18
CA ASN A 105 -13.92 9.70 8.06
C ASN A 105 -15.40 10.03 8.37
N ARG A 106 -16.36 9.30 7.75
CA ARG A 106 -17.78 9.36 8.11
C ARG A 106 -18.16 8.33 9.17
N ILE A 107 -17.32 7.32 9.41
CA ILE A 107 -17.58 6.31 10.44
C ILE A 107 -17.21 6.90 11.81
N PRO A 108 -18.12 6.91 12.80
CA PRO A 108 -17.84 7.50 14.11
C PRO A 108 -16.61 6.89 14.80
N GLY A 109 -15.68 7.74 15.25
CA GLY A 109 -14.45 7.33 15.91
C GLY A 109 -13.32 6.88 14.97
N VAL A 110 -13.55 6.87 13.65
CA VAL A 110 -12.52 6.56 12.66
C VAL A 110 -11.86 7.84 12.16
N TYR A 111 -10.55 7.83 12.07
CA TYR A 111 -9.78 8.92 11.45
C TYR A 111 -8.75 8.36 10.46
N SER A 112 -8.77 8.87 9.25
CA SER A 112 -7.78 8.59 8.22
C SER A 112 -7.26 9.91 7.64
N PRO A 113 -5.94 10.15 7.67
CA PRO A 113 -5.35 11.28 6.96
C PRO A 113 -5.50 11.08 5.45
N ILE A 114 -5.43 12.17 4.68
CA ILE A 114 -5.41 12.10 3.22
C ILE A 114 -4.00 11.69 2.77
N PRO A 115 -3.81 10.49 2.18
CA PRO A 115 -2.51 10.06 1.68
C PRO A 115 -2.01 10.97 0.56
N MET A 116 -0.76 11.38 0.62
CA MET A 116 -0.12 12.22 -0.40
C MET A 116 0.56 11.40 -1.50
N GLY A 117 0.65 10.09 -1.34
CA GLY A 117 1.23 9.17 -2.31
C GLY A 117 0.85 7.71 -2.05
N ALA A 118 1.31 6.81 -2.90
CA ALA A 118 0.99 5.38 -2.91
C ALA A 118 -0.52 5.11 -3.05
N PHE A 119 -0.99 3.93 -2.67
CA PHE A 119 -2.41 3.55 -2.66
C PHE A 119 -2.81 2.88 -1.33
N TYR A 120 -2.23 3.37 -0.24
CA TYR A 120 -2.51 2.94 1.13
C TYR A 120 -2.88 4.13 2.00
N THR A 121 -3.67 3.84 3.02
CA THR A 121 -3.84 4.71 4.17
C THR A 121 -3.60 3.92 5.45
N VAL A 122 -3.22 4.62 6.52
CA VAL A 122 -3.23 4.08 7.89
C VAL A 122 -4.32 4.84 8.63
N ALA A 123 -5.39 4.14 9.00
CA ALA A 123 -6.51 4.70 9.71
C ALA A 123 -6.47 4.33 11.19
N LYS A 124 -6.80 5.29 12.06
CA LYS A 124 -7.09 5.07 13.48
C LYS A 124 -8.54 4.62 13.59
N LEU A 125 -8.77 3.54 14.32
CA LEU A 125 -10.09 2.97 14.58
C LEU A 125 -10.42 3.03 16.08
N PRO A 126 -11.71 3.08 16.49
CA PRO A 126 -12.13 3.05 17.88
C PRO A 126 -12.09 1.62 18.43
N ILE A 127 -10.90 1.03 18.55
CA ILE A 127 -10.65 -0.35 18.95
C ILE A 127 -9.51 -0.43 20.00
N ASP A 128 -9.55 -1.44 20.84
CA ASP A 128 -8.53 -1.71 21.85
C ASP A 128 -7.21 -2.22 21.25
N ASP A 129 -7.30 -3.07 20.22
CA ASP A 129 -6.14 -3.74 19.63
C ASP A 129 -6.40 -4.14 18.17
N SER A 130 -5.56 -3.65 17.26
CA SER A 130 -5.73 -3.88 15.82
C SER A 130 -5.47 -5.32 15.38
N ASP A 131 -4.58 -6.04 16.07
CA ASP A 131 -4.32 -7.45 15.76
C ASP A 131 -5.52 -8.31 16.15
N LYS A 132 -6.13 -8.04 17.32
CA LYS A 132 -7.34 -8.72 17.75
C LYS A 132 -8.53 -8.40 16.84
N PHE A 133 -8.72 -7.12 16.51
CA PHE A 133 -9.81 -6.70 15.63
C PHE A 133 -9.71 -7.33 14.24
N CYS A 134 -8.54 -7.28 13.61
CA CYS A 134 -8.33 -7.88 12.29
C CYS A 134 -8.55 -9.40 12.32
N ARG A 135 -8.09 -10.09 13.35
CA ARG A 135 -8.34 -11.53 13.53
C ARG A 135 -9.83 -11.81 13.71
N TRP A 136 -10.50 -11.09 14.61
CA TRP A 136 -11.92 -11.24 14.87
C TRP A 136 -12.78 -11.03 13.62
N CYS A 137 -12.43 -10.02 12.79
CA CYS A 137 -13.10 -9.81 11.51
C CYS A 137 -13.05 -11.04 10.59
N LEU A 138 -11.96 -11.84 10.65
CA LEU A 138 -11.79 -13.00 9.78
C LEU A 138 -12.34 -14.29 10.37
N GLU A 139 -12.38 -14.42 11.70
CA GLU A 139 -12.72 -15.67 12.39
C GLU A 139 -14.17 -15.69 12.90
N GLU A 140 -14.73 -14.52 13.25
CA GLU A 140 -15.98 -14.47 14.01
C GLU A 140 -17.04 -13.52 13.42
N PHE A 141 -16.65 -12.56 12.58
CA PHE A 141 -17.56 -11.53 12.07
C PHE A 141 -17.94 -11.76 10.62
N GLU A 142 -19.23 -11.61 10.36
CA GLU A 142 -19.77 -11.44 9.02
C GLU A 142 -20.96 -10.46 9.02
N TYR A 143 -21.15 -9.77 7.92
CA TYR A 143 -22.32 -8.98 7.63
C TYR A 143 -22.82 -9.28 6.22
N GLU A 144 -24.01 -9.89 6.10
CA GLU A 144 -24.58 -10.38 4.83
C GLU A 144 -23.67 -11.34 4.07
N GLY A 145 -22.95 -12.21 4.80
CA GLY A 145 -22.01 -13.19 4.25
C GLY A 145 -20.66 -12.61 3.83
N GLU A 146 -20.35 -11.38 4.21
CA GLU A 146 -19.10 -10.71 3.86
C GLU A 146 -18.34 -10.22 5.11
N THR A 147 -17.03 -10.13 5.00
CA THR A 147 -16.17 -9.50 6.00
C THR A 147 -15.12 -8.62 5.35
N VAL A 148 -14.34 -7.88 6.15
CA VAL A 148 -13.25 -7.02 5.69
C VAL A 148 -11.91 -7.55 6.15
N MET A 149 -10.91 -7.50 5.25
CA MET A 149 -9.53 -7.86 5.55
C MET A 149 -8.64 -6.62 5.54
N MET A 150 -7.93 -6.40 6.63
CA MET A 150 -7.03 -5.27 6.82
C MET A 150 -5.71 -5.75 7.42
N ALA A 151 -4.66 -4.94 7.30
CA ALA A 151 -3.39 -5.24 7.95
C ALA A 151 -3.32 -4.44 9.27
N PRO A 152 -3.15 -5.11 10.44
CA PRO A 152 -2.91 -4.40 11.70
C PRO A 152 -1.61 -3.61 11.59
N ALA A 153 -1.58 -2.39 12.15
CA ALA A 153 -0.42 -1.51 11.99
C ALA A 153 0.59 -1.63 13.13
N SER A 154 0.33 -2.39 14.19
CA SER A 154 1.23 -2.60 15.32
C SER A 154 2.64 -3.03 14.89
N GLY A 155 2.74 -3.94 13.91
CA GLY A 155 4.02 -4.43 13.37
C GLY A 155 4.77 -3.44 12.46
N PHE A 156 4.22 -2.27 12.14
CA PHE A 156 4.91 -1.25 11.32
C PHE A 156 5.73 -0.26 12.15
N TYR A 157 5.59 -0.29 13.47
CA TYR A 157 6.25 0.63 14.38
C TYR A 157 7.28 -0.10 15.25
N THR A 158 8.41 0.54 15.48
CA THR A 158 9.44 0.07 16.43
C THR A 158 9.14 0.54 17.86
N THR A 159 8.36 1.61 18.02
CA THR A 159 7.96 2.12 19.34
C THR A 159 6.91 1.21 19.94
N PRO A 160 7.15 0.67 21.15
CA PRO A 160 6.18 -0.19 21.83
C PRO A 160 4.81 0.50 22.02
N GLY A 161 3.73 -0.20 21.67
CA GLY A 161 2.36 0.30 21.79
C GLY A 161 1.89 1.24 20.65
N ALA A 162 2.78 1.69 19.76
CA ALA A 162 2.39 2.47 18.59
C ALA A 162 1.62 1.57 17.59
N GLY A 163 0.66 2.17 16.89
CA GLY A 163 -0.15 1.46 15.88
C GLY A 163 -1.20 0.49 16.45
N ARG A 164 -1.34 0.41 17.78
CA ARG A 164 -2.22 -0.56 18.44
C ARG A 164 -3.71 -0.43 18.05
N ASN A 165 -4.16 0.77 17.76
CA ASN A 165 -5.51 1.05 17.28
C ASN A 165 -5.54 1.51 15.82
N GLN A 166 -4.54 1.13 15.04
CA GLN A 166 -4.41 1.52 13.66
C GLN A 166 -4.38 0.32 12.73
N VAL A 167 -4.93 0.50 11.53
CA VAL A 167 -4.91 -0.50 10.46
C VAL A 167 -4.46 0.14 9.15
N ARG A 168 -3.68 -0.61 8.35
CA ARG A 168 -3.37 -0.21 6.98
C ARG A 168 -4.40 -0.79 6.03
N MET A 169 -4.95 0.05 5.19
CA MET A 169 -5.89 -0.31 4.12
C MET A 169 -5.34 0.11 2.76
N ALA A 170 -5.62 -0.69 1.73
CA ALA A 170 -5.30 -0.38 0.34
C ALA A 170 -6.58 -0.02 -0.42
N TYR A 171 -6.57 1.07 -1.22
CA TYR A 171 -7.69 1.43 -2.09
C TYR A 171 -7.52 0.87 -3.50
N VAL A 172 -7.33 -0.46 -3.57
CA VAL A 172 -7.08 -1.18 -4.83
C VAL A 172 -8.35 -1.78 -5.46
N LEU A 173 -9.45 -1.80 -4.73
CA LEU A 173 -10.75 -2.28 -5.23
C LEU A 173 -11.46 -1.20 -6.04
N LYS A 174 -12.47 -1.59 -6.84
CA LYS A 174 -13.38 -0.64 -7.50
C LYS A 174 -14.17 0.16 -6.47
N LYS A 175 -14.68 1.33 -6.87
CA LYS A 175 -15.41 2.23 -5.96
C LYS A 175 -16.64 1.57 -5.33
N ASP A 176 -17.37 0.75 -6.06
CA ASP A 176 -18.54 0.04 -5.52
C ASP A 176 -18.13 -0.95 -4.43
N ASP A 177 -17.06 -1.71 -4.66
CA ASP A 177 -16.53 -2.65 -3.67
C ASP A 177 -15.93 -1.92 -2.45
N LEU A 178 -15.29 -0.75 -2.64
CA LEU A 178 -14.82 0.10 -1.54
C LEU A 178 -15.99 0.63 -0.71
N ASN A 179 -17.07 1.09 -1.34
CA ASN A 179 -18.27 1.53 -0.64
C ASN A 179 -18.90 0.37 0.15
N ARG A 180 -18.96 -0.82 -0.43
CA ARG A 180 -19.43 -2.01 0.26
C ARG A 180 -18.55 -2.37 1.46
N ALA A 181 -17.22 -2.38 1.28
CA ALA A 181 -16.27 -2.64 2.35
C ALA A 181 -16.39 -1.63 3.52
N LEU A 182 -16.68 -0.36 3.22
CA LEU A 182 -16.92 0.68 4.24
C LEU A 182 -18.18 0.38 5.07
N ILE A 183 -19.25 -0.10 4.44
CA ILE A 183 -20.47 -0.53 5.15
C ILE A 183 -20.16 -1.70 6.07
N VAL A 184 -19.48 -2.73 5.56
CA VAL A 184 -19.11 -3.92 6.33
C VAL A 184 -18.17 -3.54 7.49
N LEU A 185 -17.20 -2.65 7.26
CA LEU A 185 -16.31 -2.14 8.31
C LEU A 185 -17.08 -1.38 9.41
N ALA A 186 -18.02 -0.53 9.02
CA ALA A 186 -18.85 0.19 10.00
C ALA A 186 -19.64 -0.80 10.88
N LYS A 187 -20.22 -1.86 10.29
CA LYS A 187 -20.90 -2.92 11.02
C LYS A 187 -19.97 -3.75 11.91
N ALA A 188 -18.75 -4.03 11.43
CA ALA A 188 -17.73 -4.69 12.24
C ALA A 188 -17.36 -3.85 13.47
N LEU A 189 -17.17 -2.54 13.32
CA LEU A 189 -16.87 -1.64 14.44
C LEU A 189 -18.04 -1.50 15.42
N GLU A 190 -19.30 -1.56 14.95
CA GLU A 190 -20.48 -1.57 15.81
C GLU A 190 -20.57 -2.85 16.66
N ALA A 191 -20.21 -4.00 16.09
CA ALA A 191 -20.33 -5.32 16.72
C ALA A 191 -19.11 -5.77 17.53
N TYR A 192 -17.94 -5.14 17.31
CA TYR A 192 -16.68 -5.59 17.91
C TYR A 192 -16.68 -5.46 19.45
N PRO A 193 -16.42 -6.56 20.21
CA PRO A 193 -16.45 -6.51 21.68
C PRO A 193 -15.37 -5.61 22.30
N GLY A 194 -14.27 -5.37 21.59
CA GLY A 194 -13.15 -4.50 22.03
C GLY A 194 -13.27 -3.08 21.50
N ARG A 195 -14.46 -2.61 21.11
CA ARG A 195 -14.68 -1.22 20.75
C ARG A 195 -14.45 -0.32 21.96
N VAL A 196 -13.71 0.77 21.74
CA VAL A 196 -13.49 1.82 22.73
C VAL A 196 -14.30 3.06 22.36
N GLU A 197 -14.81 3.76 23.38
CA GLU A 197 -15.42 5.07 23.14
C GLU A 197 -14.35 6.07 22.72
N ASP A 198 -14.69 6.98 21.81
CA ASP A 198 -13.77 8.01 21.34
C ASP A 198 -13.60 9.04 22.47
N GLU A 199 -12.45 9.04 23.14
CA GLU A 199 -12.14 10.03 24.17
C GLU A 199 -11.79 11.41 23.58
N GLY A 200 -12.32 11.72 22.40
CA GLY A 200 -12.18 13.01 21.72
C GLY A 200 -10.71 13.43 21.49
N LEU A 201 -10.36 13.79 20.27
CA LEU A 201 -9.10 14.48 19.95
C LEU A 201 -9.07 15.88 20.55
#